data_c7e1f4831ea2bc7a395187360c7c03b0
#
_entry.id   c7e1f4831ea2bc7a395187360c7c03b0
#
_cell.length_a   1.000
_cell.length_b   1.000
_cell.length_c   1.000
_cell.angle_alpha   90.00
_cell.angle_beta   90.00
_cell.angle_gamma   90.00
#
_symmetry.space_group_name_H-M   'P 1'
#
loop_
_entity.id
_entity.type
_entity.pdbx_description
1 polymer ?
#
loop_
_entity_poly.entity_id
_entity_poly.type
_entity_poly.pdbx_seq_one_letter_code
_entity_poly.pdbx_strand_id
1 'polypeptide(L)'
;PPIVMARVRNHLVLKASADFLRDKADYLENEVGKRTAEVIAIQDVTILAMASLAETRDSDTGNHIRRTQHYVKALALKLREQPRLAALLDDRYILMLFKSAPLHDIGKVGIPDRILLKPGKLTPEEFELMKTHTTLGRDAIHAAERQLGMPVEFLKLAKEIAYSHQEKWDGSGYPEGLKGEAIPLSARLMALADVYDALISRRVYKEGMPHEQALAIISAGRGRHFDPEMVDAFLAIHEEFHAIAQRYIDTDREIEVKRQYLARLHNI
;
A
#
# COMPACT_ATOMS: atom_id res chain seq x y z
N PRO A 1 -67.05 7.13 25.82
CA PRO A 1 -67.20 8.43 25.19
C PRO A 1 -66.40 8.51 23.92
N PRO A 2 -66.88 9.09 22.80
CA PRO A 2 -66.25 9.09 21.47
C PRO A 2 -64.84 9.65 21.45
N ILE A 3 -64.56 10.66 22.29
CA ILE A 3 -63.22 11.31 22.38
C ILE A 3 -62.14 10.36 22.88
N VAL A 4 -62.43 9.48 23.82
CA VAL A 4 -61.45 8.51 24.35
C VAL A 4 -61.11 7.49 23.28
N MET A 5 -62.10 6.98 22.55
CA MET A 5 -61.89 6.02 21.44
C MET A 5 -61.09 6.64 20.30
N ALA A 6 -61.34 7.91 19.96
CA ALA A 6 -60.54 8.63 18.96
C ALA A 6 -59.09 8.80 19.39
N ARG A 7 -58.84 9.15 20.66
CA ARG A 7 -57.45 9.25 21.20
C ARG A 7 -56.74 7.90 21.20
N VAL A 8 -57.40 6.85 21.65
CA VAL A 8 -56.80 5.48 21.62
C VAL A 8 -56.48 5.08 20.20
N ARG A 9 -57.37 5.29 19.24
CA ARG A 9 -57.14 4.99 17.83
C ARG A 9 -55.91 5.76 17.29
N ASN A 10 -55.82 7.06 17.55
CA ASN A 10 -54.71 7.88 17.12
C ASN A 10 -53.39 7.41 17.74
N HIS A 11 -53.35 7.06 19.02
CA HIS A 11 -52.15 6.51 19.64
C HIS A 11 -51.73 5.15 19.05
N LEU A 12 -52.66 4.27 18.74
CA LEU A 12 -52.37 2.99 18.11
C LEU A 12 -51.80 3.19 16.69
N VAL A 13 -52.36 4.12 15.90
CA VAL A 13 -51.83 4.45 14.57
C VAL A 13 -50.42 5.04 14.66
N LEU A 14 -50.20 6.00 15.59
CA LEU A 14 -48.89 6.59 15.79
C LEU A 14 -47.84 5.56 16.24
N LYS A 15 -48.24 4.66 17.16
CA LYS A 15 -47.36 3.58 17.60
C LYS A 15 -47.03 2.64 16.44
N ALA A 16 -48.00 2.19 15.69
CA ALA A 16 -47.78 1.31 14.52
C ALA A 16 -46.88 1.98 13.47
N SER A 17 -47.07 3.29 13.21
CA SER A 17 -46.24 4.06 12.31
C SER A 17 -44.80 4.20 12.85
N ALA A 18 -44.61 4.45 14.14
CA ALA A 18 -43.29 4.53 14.75
C ALA A 18 -42.56 3.20 14.74
N ASP A 19 -43.25 2.09 15.03
CA ASP A 19 -42.67 0.74 14.96
C ASP A 19 -42.26 0.39 13.51
N PHE A 20 -43.10 0.67 12.53
CA PHE A 20 -42.79 0.46 11.11
C PHE A 20 -41.58 1.28 10.65
N LEU A 21 -41.49 2.56 11.05
CA LEU A 21 -40.36 3.42 10.71
C LEU A 21 -39.06 2.92 11.33
N ARG A 22 -39.10 2.45 12.57
CA ARG A 22 -37.95 1.88 13.26
C ARG A 22 -37.49 0.62 12.55
N ASP A 23 -38.39 -0.33 12.29
CA ASP A 23 -38.03 -1.59 11.60
C ASP A 23 -37.47 -1.33 10.19
N LYS A 24 -37.99 -0.31 9.49
CA LYS A 24 -37.47 0.12 8.20
C LYS A 24 -36.10 0.78 8.31
N ALA A 25 -35.86 1.58 9.35
CA ALA A 25 -34.54 2.18 9.60
C ALA A 25 -33.47 1.09 9.86
N ASP A 26 -33.78 0.13 10.74
CA ASP A 26 -32.92 -0.99 11.07
C ASP A 26 -32.59 -1.84 9.83
N TYR A 27 -33.61 -2.10 8.99
CA TYR A 27 -33.42 -2.80 7.71
C TYR A 27 -32.48 -2.03 6.77
N LEU A 28 -32.71 -0.71 6.61
CA LEU A 28 -31.88 0.13 5.73
C LEU A 28 -30.45 0.25 6.24
N GLU A 29 -30.24 0.39 7.55
CA GLU A 29 -28.89 0.42 8.14
C GLU A 29 -28.13 -0.87 7.86
N ASN A 30 -28.79 -2.02 8.05
CA ASN A 30 -28.22 -3.33 7.73
C ASN A 30 -27.88 -3.47 6.25
N GLU A 31 -28.78 -3.05 5.35
CA GLU A 31 -28.54 -3.12 3.92
C GLU A 31 -27.43 -2.19 3.45
N VAL A 32 -27.38 -0.96 3.97
CA VAL A 32 -26.28 0.00 3.74
C VAL A 32 -24.97 -0.59 4.22
N GLY A 33 -24.94 -1.20 5.42
CA GLY A 33 -23.75 -1.85 5.96
C GLY A 33 -23.24 -2.96 5.05
N LYS A 34 -24.13 -3.85 4.57
CA LYS A 34 -23.78 -4.93 3.62
C LYS A 34 -23.23 -4.38 2.31
N ARG A 35 -23.92 -3.40 1.71
CA ARG A 35 -23.47 -2.78 0.44
C ARG A 35 -22.15 -2.07 0.57
N THR A 36 -21.95 -1.37 1.67
CA THR A 36 -20.66 -0.69 1.95
C THR A 36 -19.53 -1.71 2.08
N ALA A 37 -19.73 -2.81 2.81
CA ALA A 37 -18.74 -3.87 2.93
C ALA A 37 -18.42 -4.53 1.58
N GLU A 38 -19.43 -4.78 0.73
CA GLU A 38 -19.25 -5.30 -0.62
C GLU A 38 -18.42 -4.36 -1.50
N VAL A 39 -18.73 -3.06 -1.50
CA VAL A 39 -17.98 -2.05 -2.25
C VAL A 39 -16.53 -1.98 -1.79
N ILE A 40 -16.28 -2.01 -0.48
CA ILE A 40 -14.93 -2.01 0.09
C ILE A 40 -14.17 -3.26 -0.36
N ALA A 41 -14.79 -4.43 -0.30
CA ALA A 41 -14.15 -5.69 -0.73
C ALA A 41 -13.80 -5.67 -2.23
N ILE A 42 -14.71 -5.17 -3.08
CA ILE A 42 -14.45 -5.01 -4.52
C ILE A 42 -13.30 -4.04 -4.76
N GLN A 43 -13.28 -2.91 -4.05
CA GLN A 43 -12.19 -1.94 -4.13
C GLN A 43 -10.84 -2.57 -3.77
N ASP A 44 -10.77 -3.30 -2.65
CA ASP A 44 -9.54 -3.93 -2.18
C ASP A 44 -9.02 -4.97 -3.18
N VAL A 45 -9.89 -5.82 -3.69
CA VAL A 45 -9.53 -6.82 -4.73
C VAL A 45 -9.08 -6.15 -6.02
N THR A 46 -9.74 -5.06 -6.43
CA THR A 46 -9.37 -4.32 -7.65
C THR A 46 -7.98 -3.69 -7.52
N ILE A 47 -7.68 -3.06 -6.38
CA ILE A 47 -6.35 -2.48 -6.12
C ILE A 47 -5.27 -3.55 -6.17
N LEU A 48 -5.48 -4.69 -5.50
CA LEU A 48 -4.54 -5.79 -5.51
C LEU A 48 -4.36 -6.40 -6.90
N ALA A 49 -5.43 -6.53 -7.67
CA ALA A 49 -5.36 -7.03 -9.04
C ALA A 49 -4.56 -6.09 -9.95
N MET A 50 -4.79 -4.77 -9.85
CA MET A 50 -4.04 -3.78 -10.63
C MET A 50 -2.55 -3.76 -10.26
N ALA A 51 -2.23 -3.78 -8.96
CA ALA A 51 -0.86 -3.84 -8.47
C ALA A 51 -0.17 -5.14 -8.91
N SER A 52 -0.84 -6.30 -8.76
CA SER A 52 -0.32 -7.59 -9.23
C SER A 52 -0.09 -7.61 -10.74
N LEU A 53 -0.96 -6.97 -11.52
CA LEU A 53 -0.79 -6.87 -12.97
C LEU A 53 0.45 -6.02 -13.32
N ALA A 54 0.70 -4.93 -12.61
CA ALA A 54 1.91 -4.12 -12.79
C ALA A 54 3.19 -4.95 -12.51
N GLU A 55 3.17 -5.78 -11.47
CA GLU A 55 4.29 -6.65 -11.11
C GLU A 55 4.44 -7.91 -11.99
N THR A 56 3.45 -8.27 -12.81
CA THR A 56 3.61 -9.45 -13.69
C THR A 56 4.82 -9.33 -14.60
N ARG A 57 5.18 -8.11 -14.97
CA ARG A 57 6.34 -7.81 -15.84
C ARG A 57 7.64 -7.59 -15.08
N ASP A 58 7.63 -7.53 -13.76
CA ASP A 58 8.84 -7.38 -12.93
C ASP A 58 9.36 -8.74 -12.44
N SER A 59 10.55 -8.77 -11.86
CA SER A 59 11.14 -9.94 -11.20
C SER A 59 10.48 -10.30 -9.87
N ASP A 60 9.69 -9.39 -9.30
CA ASP A 60 9.02 -9.58 -8.03
C ASP A 60 7.79 -10.50 -8.14
N THR A 61 7.45 -11.14 -7.06
CA THR A 61 6.30 -12.04 -6.96
C THR A 61 5.10 -11.30 -6.37
N GLY A 62 3.87 -11.77 -6.61
CA GLY A 62 2.66 -11.14 -6.08
C GLY A 62 2.60 -11.09 -4.53
N ASN A 63 3.44 -11.86 -3.83
CA ASN A 63 3.54 -11.81 -2.37
C ASN A 63 4.32 -10.59 -1.87
N HIS A 64 5.17 -9.97 -2.69
CA HIS A 64 5.83 -8.68 -2.40
C HIS A 64 4.82 -7.61 -2.00
N ILE A 65 3.74 -7.42 -2.78
CA ILE A 65 2.68 -6.47 -2.47
C ILE A 65 2.07 -6.72 -1.10
N ARG A 66 1.80 -8.01 -0.78
CA ARG A 66 1.22 -8.39 0.52
C ARG A 66 2.20 -8.12 1.66
N ARG A 67 3.47 -8.44 1.49
CA ARG A 67 4.47 -8.21 2.52
C ARG A 67 4.66 -6.72 2.79
N THR A 68 4.88 -5.93 1.74
CA THR A 68 5.15 -4.48 1.87
C THR A 68 4.00 -3.72 2.51
N GLN A 69 2.74 -4.01 2.16
CA GLN A 69 1.59 -3.37 2.81
C GLN A 69 1.51 -3.71 4.31
N HIS A 70 1.87 -4.94 4.72
CA HIS A 70 1.90 -5.33 6.13
C HIS A 70 3.07 -4.68 6.88
N TYR A 71 4.26 -4.56 6.26
CA TYR A 71 5.38 -3.84 6.84
C TYR A 71 5.06 -2.36 7.07
N VAL A 72 4.47 -1.69 6.08
CA VAL A 72 4.01 -0.29 6.23
C VAL A 72 3.03 -0.15 7.39
N LYS A 73 2.07 -1.06 7.51
CA LYS A 73 1.12 -1.07 8.62
C LYS A 73 1.81 -1.27 9.97
N ALA A 74 2.71 -2.25 10.09
CA ALA A 74 3.43 -2.53 11.34
C ALA A 74 4.28 -1.33 11.77
N LEU A 75 5.03 -0.71 10.85
CA LEU A 75 5.78 0.52 11.11
C LEU A 75 4.88 1.67 11.57
N ALA A 76 3.77 1.90 10.88
CA ALA A 76 2.84 2.97 11.23
C ALA A 76 2.23 2.77 12.63
N LEU A 77 1.88 1.52 12.98
CA LEU A 77 1.39 1.17 14.33
C LEU A 77 2.46 1.44 15.39
N LYS A 78 3.73 1.08 15.13
CA LYS A 78 4.83 1.34 16.05
C LYS A 78 5.10 2.82 16.22
N LEU A 79 5.13 3.58 15.13
CA LEU A 79 5.35 5.01 15.16
C LEU A 79 4.23 5.79 15.84
N ARG A 80 3.00 5.29 15.81
CA ARG A 80 1.85 5.87 16.52
C ARG A 80 2.06 5.95 18.03
N GLU A 81 2.92 5.11 18.61
CA GLU A 81 3.27 5.19 20.03
C GLU A 81 3.99 6.50 20.40
N GLN A 82 4.55 7.21 19.40
CA GLN A 82 5.20 8.51 19.60
C GLN A 82 4.15 9.62 19.66
N PRO A 83 4.15 10.48 20.71
CA PRO A 83 3.12 11.50 20.91
C PRO A 83 2.92 12.44 19.72
N ARG A 84 4.01 12.79 19.01
CA ARG A 84 3.93 13.70 17.85
C ARG A 84 3.25 13.09 16.63
N LEU A 85 3.26 11.77 16.50
CA LEU A 85 2.67 11.04 15.37
C LEU A 85 1.32 10.41 15.68
N ALA A 86 0.96 10.29 16.97
CA ALA A 86 -0.26 9.63 17.42
C ALA A 86 -1.54 10.21 16.80
N ALA A 87 -1.60 11.54 16.68
CA ALA A 87 -2.77 12.20 16.09
C ALA A 87 -2.86 12.05 14.57
N LEU A 88 -1.72 11.88 13.88
CA LEU A 88 -1.69 11.68 12.43
C LEU A 88 -1.95 10.22 12.05
N LEU A 89 -1.34 9.29 12.79
CA LEU A 89 -1.42 7.85 12.53
C LEU A 89 -2.62 7.21 13.25
N ASP A 90 -3.81 7.77 13.04
CA ASP A 90 -5.06 7.16 13.50
C ASP A 90 -5.37 5.87 12.71
N ASP A 91 -6.38 5.12 13.16
CA ASP A 91 -6.75 3.84 12.52
C ASP A 91 -7.17 4.02 11.06
N ARG A 92 -7.80 5.15 10.73
CA ARG A 92 -8.22 5.47 9.37
C ARG A 92 -7.02 5.73 8.47
N TYR A 93 -6.08 6.56 8.92
CA TYR A 93 -4.87 6.88 8.16
C TYR A 93 -4.00 5.62 7.93
N ILE A 94 -3.83 4.79 8.97
CA ILE A 94 -3.10 3.51 8.87
C ILE A 94 -3.79 2.55 7.89
N LEU A 95 -5.12 2.49 7.89
CA LEU A 95 -5.86 1.70 6.91
C LEU A 95 -5.65 2.22 5.49
N MET A 96 -5.65 3.54 5.29
CA MET A 96 -5.39 4.13 3.97
C MET A 96 -3.95 3.88 3.50
N LEU A 97 -2.95 3.98 4.40
CA LEU A 97 -1.57 3.60 4.10
C LEU A 97 -1.47 2.14 3.64
N PHE A 98 -2.06 1.22 4.40
CA PHE A 98 -2.11 -0.20 4.06
C PHE A 98 -2.69 -0.46 2.67
N LYS A 99 -3.79 0.22 2.32
CA LYS A 99 -4.45 0.08 1.02
C LYS A 99 -3.70 0.77 -0.12
N SER A 100 -2.93 1.81 0.15
CA SER A 100 -2.18 2.59 -0.85
C SER A 100 -0.82 1.99 -1.18
N ALA A 101 -0.17 1.33 -0.23
CA ALA A 101 1.15 0.73 -0.39
C ALA A 101 1.31 -0.18 -1.63
N PRO A 102 0.30 -1.00 -2.01
CA PRO A 102 0.35 -1.82 -3.22
C PRO A 102 0.62 -1.05 -4.52
N LEU A 103 0.31 0.24 -4.56
CA LEU A 103 0.40 1.06 -5.79
C LEU A 103 1.75 1.77 -5.97
N HIS A 104 2.75 1.51 -5.09
CA HIS A 104 4.05 2.20 -5.16
C HIS A 104 4.72 2.09 -6.52
N ASP A 105 4.64 0.95 -7.15
CA ASP A 105 5.30 0.59 -8.42
C ASP A 105 4.35 0.53 -9.62
N ILE A 106 3.12 1.04 -9.51
CA ILE A 106 2.13 0.99 -10.59
C ILE A 106 2.65 1.61 -11.90
N GLY A 107 3.54 2.59 -11.81
CA GLY A 107 4.14 3.25 -12.97
C GLY A 107 5.13 2.39 -13.77
N LYS A 108 5.59 1.26 -13.23
CA LYS A 108 6.42 0.29 -13.97
C LYS A 108 5.74 -0.24 -15.25
N VAL A 109 4.40 -0.18 -15.30
CA VAL A 109 3.64 -0.50 -16.52
C VAL A 109 4.06 0.36 -17.72
N GLY A 110 4.47 1.60 -17.49
CA GLY A 110 4.93 2.52 -18.53
C GLY A 110 6.40 2.37 -18.92
N ILE A 111 7.17 1.53 -18.23
CA ILE A 111 8.60 1.32 -18.55
C ILE A 111 8.73 0.30 -19.69
N PRO A 112 9.57 0.59 -20.73
CA PRO A 112 9.81 -0.34 -21.83
C PRO A 112 10.40 -1.67 -21.35
N ASP A 113 9.96 -2.79 -21.93
CA ASP A 113 10.41 -4.14 -21.56
C ASP A 113 11.92 -4.31 -21.65
N ARG A 114 12.58 -3.73 -22.66
CA ARG A 114 14.04 -3.79 -22.80
C ARG A 114 14.81 -3.21 -21.60
N ILE A 115 14.16 -2.37 -20.77
CA ILE A 115 14.75 -1.79 -19.57
C ILE A 115 14.24 -2.56 -18.34
N LEU A 116 12.93 -2.73 -18.20
CA LEU A 116 12.30 -3.37 -17.03
C LEU A 116 12.78 -4.82 -16.86
N LEU A 117 12.91 -5.55 -17.98
CA LEU A 117 13.26 -6.97 -18.00
C LEU A 117 14.75 -7.22 -18.28
N LYS A 118 15.59 -6.19 -18.36
CA LYS A 118 17.00 -6.34 -18.72
C LYS A 118 17.73 -7.29 -17.77
N PRO A 119 18.32 -8.38 -18.29
CA PRO A 119 19.16 -9.24 -17.47
C PRO A 119 20.49 -8.53 -17.17
N GLY A 120 20.65 -8.04 -15.94
CA GLY A 120 21.88 -7.38 -15.50
C GLY A 120 21.69 -5.91 -15.13
N LYS A 121 22.80 -5.18 -15.03
CA LYS A 121 22.79 -3.78 -14.61
C LYS A 121 22.30 -2.87 -15.73
N LEU A 122 21.50 -1.87 -15.37
CA LEU A 122 21.08 -0.79 -16.27
C LEU A 122 22.27 0.14 -16.54
N THR A 123 22.35 0.70 -17.76
CA THR A 123 23.25 1.82 -18.04
C THR A 123 22.73 3.08 -17.32
N PRO A 124 23.53 4.15 -17.20
CA PRO A 124 23.05 5.41 -16.63
C PRO A 124 21.80 5.93 -17.33
N GLU A 125 21.74 5.88 -18.65
CA GLU A 125 20.60 6.36 -19.46
C GLU A 125 19.36 5.49 -19.26
N GLU A 126 19.52 4.17 -19.19
CA GLU A 126 18.44 3.24 -18.89
C GLU A 126 17.92 3.42 -17.46
N PHE A 127 18.83 3.73 -16.53
CA PHE A 127 18.42 4.01 -15.14
C PHE A 127 17.62 5.31 -15.03
N GLU A 128 17.98 6.36 -15.82
CA GLU A 128 17.15 7.59 -15.89
C GLU A 128 15.73 7.27 -16.39
N LEU A 129 15.59 6.40 -17.38
CA LEU A 129 14.27 5.94 -17.83
C LEU A 129 13.56 5.11 -16.77
N MET A 130 14.27 4.22 -16.06
CA MET A 130 13.67 3.44 -14.95
C MET A 130 13.12 4.34 -13.87
N LYS A 131 13.81 5.43 -13.49
CA LYS A 131 13.35 6.38 -12.48
C LYS A 131 11.99 7.00 -12.82
N THR A 132 11.63 7.07 -14.10
CA THR A 132 10.34 7.66 -14.52
C THR A 132 9.11 6.87 -14.06
N HIS A 133 9.26 5.61 -13.57
CA HIS A 133 8.13 4.88 -13.01
C HIS A 133 7.43 5.65 -11.86
N THR A 134 8.20 6.41 -11.08
CA THR A 134 7.66 7.22 -9.98
C THR A 134 6.73 8.32 -10.48
N THR A 135 7.15 9.06 -11.52
CA THR A 135 6.33 10.11 -12.15
C THR A 135 5.14 9.54 -12.90
N LEU A 136 5.34 8.47 -13.65
CA LEU A 136 4.27 7.79 -14.39
C LEU A 136 3.18 7.26 -13.44
N GLY A 137 3.58 6.66 -12.31
CA GLY A 137 2.64 6.17 -11.28
C GLY A 137 1.84 7.32 -10.67
N ARG A 138 2.51 8.39 -10.21
CA ARG A 138 1.85 9.59 -9.70
C ARG A 138 0.86 10.18 -10.72
N ASP A 139 1.28 10.33 -11.96
CA ASP A 139 0.50 11.00 -13.01
C ASP A 139 -0.74 10.17 -13.38
N ALA A 140 -0.64 8.86 -13.43
CA ALA A 140 -1.77 7.95 -13.66
C ALA A 140 -2.81 8.09 -12.53
N ILE A 141 -2.37 8.07 -11.27
CA ILE A 141 -3.26 8.22 -10.10
C ILE A 141 -3.88 9.63 -10.08
N HIS A 142 -3.08 10.67 -10.40
CA HIS A 142 -3.57 12.05 -10.47
C HIS A 142 -4.64 12.25 -11.56
N ALA A 143 -4.46 11.61 -12.72
CA ALA A 143 -5.46 11.64 -13.79
C ALA A 143 -6.79 11.01 -13.35
N ALA A 144 -6.75 9.89 -12.64
CA ALA A 144 -7.93 9.25 -12.07
C ALA A 144 -8.63 10.14 -11.01
N GLU A 145 -7.86 10.76 -10.11
CA GLU A 145 -8.40 11.71 -9.12
C GLU A 145 -9.10 12.90 -9.76
N ARG A 146 -8.52 13.46 -10.84
CA ARG A 146 -9.15 14.55 -11.59
C ARG A 146 -10.48 14.15 -12.22
N GLN A 147 -10.59 12.93 -12.73
CA GLN A 147 -11.86 12.44 -13.28
C GLN A 147 -12.92 12.24 -12.20
N LEU A 148 -12.50 11.86 -10.99
CA LEU A 148 -13.42 11.72 -9.85
C LEU A 148 -13.98 13.08 -9.40
N GLY A 149 -13.25 14.18 -9.61
CA GLY A 149 -13.69 15.55 -9.31
C GLY A 149 -13.71 15.92 -7.83
N MET A 150 -13.21 15.04 -6.94
CA MET A 150 -13.13 15.29 -5.50
C MET A 150 -11.85 14.71 -4.91
N PRO A 151 -11.24 15.34 -3.91
CA PRO A 151 -10.06 14.81 -3.24
C PRO A 151 -10.42 13.57 -2.42
N VAL A 152 -9.60 12.54 -2.52
CA VAL A 152 -9.73 11.29 -1.74
C VAL A 152 -8.40 10.99 -1.07
N GLU A 153 -8.42 10.81 0.25
CA GLU A 153 -7.21 10.59 1.06
C GLU A 153 -6.40 9.38 0.60
N PHE A 154 -7.07 8.30 0.22
CA PHE A 154 -6.44 7.12 -0.38
C PHE A 154 -5.62 7.47 -1.63
N LEU A 155 -6.17 8.25 -2.57
CA LEU A 155 -5.47 8.65 -3.79
C LEU A 155 -4.32 9.62 -3.51
N LYS A 156 -4.46 10.49 -2.49
CA LYS A 156 -3.37 11.34 -2.02
C LYS A 156 -2.20 10.50 -1.55
N LEU A 157 -2.43 9.55 -0.64
CA LEU A 157 -1.38 8.68 -0.11
C LEU A 157 -0.76 7.80 -1.20
N ALA A 158 -1.57 7.26 -2.10
CA ALA A 158 -1.08 6.47 -3.23
C ALA A 158 -0.15 7.29 -4.15
N LYS A 159 -0.49 8.56 -4.44
CA LYS A 159 0.38 9.48 -5.20
C LYS A 159 1.70 9.77 -4.47
N GLU A 160 1.63 10.08 -3.18
CA GLU A 160 2.82 10.33 -2.36
C GLU A 160 3.76 9.13 -2.37
N ILE A 161 3.21 7.94 -2.15
CA ILE A 161 3.96 6.68 -2.15
C ILE A 161 4.56 6.42 -3.53
N ALA A 162 3.75 6.42 -4.59
CA ALA A 162 4.23 6.13 -5.94
C ALA A 162 5.32 7.12 -6.40
N TYR A 163 5.18 8.39 -6.04
CA TYR A 163 6.11 9.43 -6.47
C TYR A 163 7.41 9.44 -5.67
N SER A 164 7.34 9.26 -4.34
CA SER A 164 8.45 9.59 -3.44
C SER A 164 9.06 8.40 -2.70
N HIS A 165 8.62 7.14 -2.95
CA HIS A 165 9.18 5.97 -2.24
C HIS A 165 10.66 5.70 -2.57
N GLN A 166 11.19 6.28 -3.65
CA GLN A 166 12.60 6.20 -4.05
C GLN A 166 13.42 7.41 -3.57
N GLU A 167 12.81 8.35 -2.84
CA GLU A 167 13.57 9.40 -2.17
C GLU A 167 14.37 8.82 -1.00
N LYS A 168 15.51 9.46 -0.71
CA LYS A 168 16.38 9.08 0.39
C LYS A 168 16.51 10.21 1.39
N TRP A 169 16.59 9.87 2.65
CA TRP A 169 16.61 10.84 3.74
C TRP A 169 17.68 11.93 3.57
N ASP A 170 18.84 11.59 3.00
CA ASP A 170 19.96 12.51 2.75
C ASP A 170 19.77 13.39 1.49
N GLY A 171 18.73 13.18 0.71
CA GLY A 171 18.46 13.91 -0.52
C GLY A 171 19.13 13.32 -1.77
N SER A 172 19.77 12.15 -1.67
CA SER A 172 20.40 11.47 -2.82
C SER A 172 19.43 10.58 -3.62
N GLY A 173 18.14 10.59 -3.25
CA GLY A 173 17.08 9.84 -3.92
C GLY A 173 16.52 10.52 -5.17
N TYR A 174 15.40 10.04 -5.64
CA TYR A 174 14.67 10.58 -6.80
C TYR A 174 13.14 10.45 -6.60
N PRO A 175 12.32 11.22 -7.35
CA PRO A 175 12.63 12.02 -8.54
C PRO A 175 13.05 13.46 -8.24
N GLU A 176 12.76 14.02 -7.05
CA GLU A 176 13.01 15.43 -6.71
C GLU A 176 14.26 15.65 -5.87
N GLY A 177 14.83 14.60 -5.27
CA GLY A 177 15.93 14.73 -4.32
C GLY A 177 15.48 15.37 -3.01
N LEU A 178 14.25 15.07 -2.56
CA LEU A 178 13.72 15.55 -1.29
C LEU A 178 14.58 15.07 -0.14
N LYS A 179 14.72 15.91 0.90
CA LYS A 179 15.58 15.62 2.05
C LYS A 179 14.81 15.69 3.36
N GLY A 180 15.07 14.73 4.25
CA GLY A 180 14.52 14.74 5.60
C GLY A 180 12.99 14.70 5.60
N GLU A 181 12.39 15.54 6.43
CA GLU A 181 10.92 15.61 6.57
C GLU A 181 10.18 16.21 5.37
N ALA A 182 10.89 16.75 4.37
CA ALA A 182 10.27 17.10 3.09
C ALA A 182 9.76 15.87 2.33
N ILE A 183 10.30 14.68 2.61
CA ILE A 183 9.78 13.42 2.08
C ILE A 183 8.48 13.09 2.83
N PRO A 184 7.35 12.84 2.14
CA PRO A 184 6.10 12.44 2.78
C PRO A 184 6.28 11.24 3.71
N LEU A 185 5.59 11.25 4.86
CA LEU A 185 5.67 10.14 5.84
C LEU A 185 5.31 8.79 5.20
N SER A 186 4.27 8.79 4.36
CA SER A 186 3.82 7.62 3.59
C SER A 186 4.93 7.01 2.72
N ALA A 187 5.72 7.86 2.07
CA ALA A 187 6.84 7.46 1.23
C ALA A 187 8.03 6.96 2.06
N ARG A 188 8.33 7.60 3.21
CA ARG A 188 9.40 7.14 4.13
C ARG A 188 9.12 5.74 4.69
N LEU A 189 7.86 5.45 5.03
CA LEU A 189 7.41 4.14 5.46
C LEU A 189 7.59 3.10 4.35
N MET A 190 7.17 3.45 3.14
CA MET A 190 7.27 2.55 1.99
C MET A 190 8.71 2.27 1.58
N ALA A 191 9.59 3.29 1.59
CA ALA A 191 11.00 3.14 1.24
C ALA A 191 11.71 2.08 2.11
N LEU A 192 11.46 2.05 3.41
CA LEU A 192 12.05 1.05 4.29
C LEU A 192 11.42 -0.33 4.06
N ALA A 193 10.10 -0.40 3.91
CA ALA A 193 9.37 -1.64 3.68
C ALA A 193 9.81 -2.34 2.39
N ASP A 194 9.93 -1.57 1.30
CA ASP A 194 10.33 -2.06 -0.02
C ASP A 194 11.78 -2.57 -0.01
N VAL A 195 12.71 -1.79 0.53
CA VAL A 195 14.12 -2.21 0.62
C VAL A 195 14.28 -3.45 1.49
N TYR A 196 13.60 -3.53 2.65
CA TYR A 196 13.66 -4.73 3.48
C TYR A 196 13.17 -5.95 2.72
N ASP A 197 12.01 -5.84 2.04
CA ASP A 197 11.49 -6.95 1.22
C ASP A 197 12.45 -7.36 0.11
N ALA A 198 13.04 -6.39 -0.59
CA ALA A 198 14.01 -6.65 -1.66
C ALA A 198 15.30 -7.33 -1.16
N LEU A 199 15.66 -7.15 0.11
CA LEU A 199 16.82 -7.80 0.73
C LEU A 199 16.54 -9.26 1.08
N ILE A 200 15.40 -9.53 1.75
CA ILE A 200 15.11 -10.87 2.31
C ILE A 200 14.39 -11.81 1.35
N SER A 201 13.69 -11.25 0.35
CA SER A 201 12.88 -12.06 -0.56
C SER A 201 13.73 -12.71 -1.64
N ARG A 202 13.40 -13.96 -1.92
CA ARG A 202 13.93 -14.69 -3.06
C ARG A 202 13.29 -14.16 -4.33
N ARG A 203 14.11 -13.84 -5.31
CA ARG A 203 13.68 -13.42 -6.65
C ARG A 203 14.14 -14.44 -7.71
N VAL A 204 13.60 -14.34 -8.90
CA VAL A 204 13.93 -15.28 -10.01
C VAL A 204 15.44 -15.47 -10.22
N TYR A 205 16.22 -14.41 -10.01
CA TYR A 205 17.67 -14.38 -10.27
C TYR A 205 18.51 -14.13 -9.00
N LYS A 206 17.90 -14.12 -7.80
CA LYS A 206 18.62 -13.80 -6.56
C LYS A 206 18.01 -14.54 -5.38
N GLU A 207 18.83 -15.22 -4.61
CA GLU A 207 18.42 -15.74 -3.30
C GLU A 207 18.26 -14.57 -2.31
N GLY A 208 17.28 -14.70 -1.39
CA GLY A 208 17.11 -13.76 -0.30
C GLY A 208 18.27 -13.86 0.69
N MET A 209 18.61 -12.74 1.32
CA MET A 209 19.62 -12.77 2.38
C MET A 209 19.00 -13.09 3.75
N PRO A 210 19.80 -13.60 4.71
CA PRO A 210 19.35 -13.81 6.07
C PRO A 210 18.85 -12.51 6.71
N HIS A 211 17.84 -12.66 7.59
CA HIS A 211 17.22 -11.53 8.29
C HIS A 211 18.24 -10.64 9.01
N GLU A 212 19.22 -11.21 9.70
CA GLU A 212 20.25 -10.48 10.43
C GLU A 212 21.12 -9.60 9.51
N GLN A 213 21.37 -10.06 8.28
CA GLN A 213 22.10 -9.26 7.30
C GLN A 213 21.25 -8.09 6.81
N ALA A 214 19.95 -8.29 6.57
CA ALA A 214 19.03 -7.22 6.22
C ALA A 214 18.92 -6.17 7.33
N LEU A 215 18.86 -6.59 8.61
CA LEU A 215 18.91 -5.70 9.77
C LEU A 215 20.17 -4.80 9.75
N ALA A 216 21.33 -5.41 9.51
CA ALA A 216 22.60 -4.66 9.47
C ALA A 216 22.61 -3.60 8.34
N ILE A 217 22.08 -3.94 7.16
CA ILE A 217 22.00 -3.02 6.01
C ILE A 217 21.04 -1.87 6.30
N ILE A 218 19.84 -2.16 6.84
CA ILE A 218 18.84 -1.12 7.17
C ILE A 218 19.40 -0.21 8.25
N SER A 219 20.03 -0.76 9.31
CA SER A 219 20.67 0.02 10.38
C SER A 219 21.77 0.92 9.85
N ALA A 220 22.62 0.45 8.94
CA ALA A 220 23.67 1.25 8.32
C ALA A 220 23.12 2.38 7.42
N GLY A 221 21.88 2.23 6.94
CA GLY A 221 21.17 3.23 6.16
C GLY A 221 20.54 4.37 6.97
N ARG A 222 20.56 4.28 8.32
CA ARG A 222 19.97 5.25 9.23
C ARG A 222 20.54 6.67 9.01
N GLY A 223 19.66 7.64 8.79
CA GLY A 223 20.03 9.05 8.54
C GLY A 223 20.65 9.31 7.15
N ARG A 224 20.73 8.31 6.30
CA ARG A 224 21.20 8.40 4.91
C ARG A 224 20.11 7.97 3.94
N HIS A 225 19.88 6.69 3.79
CA HIS A 225 18.80 6.16 2.98
C HIS A 225 17.46 6.34 3.68
N PHE A 226 17.41 5.99 4.96
CA PHE A 226 16.18 5.95 5.73
C PHE A 226 16.12 7.03 6.80
N ASP A 227 14.90 7.49 7.07
CA ASP A 227 14.59 8.30 8.23
C ASP A 227 15.06 7.59 9.52
N PRO A 228 15.82 8.26 10.39
CA PRO A 228 16.26 7.68 11.67
C PRO A 228 15.11 7.08 12.50
N GLU A 229 13.96 7.73 12.56
CA GLU A 229 12.83 7.24 13.35
C GLU A 229 12.18 6.00 12.74
N MET A 230 12.15 5.90 11.39
CA MET A 230 11.69 4.68 10.72
C MET A 230 12.59 3.49 11.05
N VAL A 231 13.91 3.71 11.06
CA VAL A 231 14.87 2.66 11.42
C VAL A 231 14.74 2.25 12.88
N ASP A 232 14.63 3.22 13.79
CA ASP A 232 14.46 2.94 15.22
C ASP A 232 13.15 2.16 15.48
N ALA A 233 12.05 2.53 14.82
CA ALA A 233 10.79 1.80 14.89
C ALA A 233 10.91 0.38 14.32
N PHE A 234 11.54 0.21 13.15
CA PHE A 234 11.80 -1.07 12.53
C PHE A 234 12.61 -2.00 13.44
N LEU A 235 13.70 -1.50 14.02
CA LEU A 235 14.53 -2.29 14.94
C LEU A 235 13.79 -2.73 16.19
N ALA A 236 12.80 -1.95 16.64
CA ALA A 236 11.95 -2.33 17.76
C ALA A 236 10.93 -3.44 17.45
N ILE A 237 10.60 -3.66 16.16
CA ILE A 237 9.61 -4.64 15.70
C ILE A 237 10.14 -5.59 14.62
N HIS A 238 11.47 -5.73 14.49
CA HIS A 238 12.07 -6.51 13.39
C HIS A 238 11.61 -7.98 13.36
N GLU A 239 11.29 -8.57 14.49
CA GLU A 239 10.75 -9.94 14.57
C GLU A 239 9.34 -10.00 13.94
N GLU A 240 8.51 -8.95 14.09
CA GLU A 240 7.22 -8.89 13.40
C GLU A 240 7.40 -8.81 11.89
N PHE A 241 8.39 -8.05 11.42
CA PHE A 241 8.75 -8.02 10.00
C PHE A 241 9.17 -9.40 9.50
N HIS A 242 10.01 -10.09 10.26
CA HIS A 242 10.42 -11.46 9.92
C HIS A 242 9.22 -12.42 9.87
N ALA A 243 8.32 -12.34 10.84
CA ALA A 243 7.10 -13.13 10.85
C ALA A 243 6.18 -12.86 9.65
N ILE A 244 6.04 -11.58 9.23
CA ILE A 244 5.30 -11.21 8.02
C ILE A 244 5.97 -11.85 6.79
N ALA A 245 7.29 -11.78 6.68
CA ALA A 245 8.03 -12.38 5.58
C ALA A 245 7.78 -13.89 5.47
N GLN A 246 7.85 -14.60 6.60
CA GLN A 246 7.60 -16.04 6.65
C GLN A 246 6.14 -16.39 6.32
N ARG A 247 5.20 -15.58 6.76
CA ARG A 247 3.77 -15.78 6.48
C ARG A 247 3.42 -15.70 4.99
N TYR A 248 4.11 -14.85 4.24
CA TYR A 248 3.87 -14.61 2.82
C TYR A 248 5.09 -15.01 1.98
N ILE A 249 5.74 -16.10 2.36
CA ILE A 249 6.90 -16.61 1.62
C ILE A 249 6.47 -17.08 0.23
N ASP A 250 7.32 -16.80 -0.76
CA ASP A 250 7.10 -17.26 -2.13
C ASP A 250 7.47 -18.74 -2.25
N THR A 251 6.56 -19.53 -2.78
CA THR A 251 6.79 -20.98 -2.98
C THR A 251 7.72 -21.21 -4.19
N ASP A 252 8.44 -22.33 -4.17
CA ASP A 252 9.27 -22.73 -5.32
C ASP A 252 8.47 -22.79 -6.62
N ARG A 253 7.20 -23.19 -6.54
CA ARG A 253 6.29 -23.23 -7.69
C ARG A 253 6.01 -21.82 -8.24
N GLU A 254 5.74 -20.84 -7.38
CA GLU A 254 5.48 -19.46 -7.80
C GLU A 254 6.71 -18.84 -8.46
N ILE A 255 7.90 -19.06 -7.89
CA ILE A 255 9.17 -18.61 -8.44
C ILE A 255 9.43 -19.27 -9.79
N GLU A 256 9.20 -20.57 -9.92
CA GLU A 256 9.40 -21.30 -11.17
C GLU A 256 8.43 -20.85 -12.28
N VAL A 257 7.15 -20.65 -11.94
CA VAL A 257 6.15 -20.10 -12.88
C VAL A 257 6.59 -18.71 -13.37
N LYS A 258 7.07 -17.86 -12.45
CA LYS A 258 7.58 -16.53 -12.78
C LYS A 258 8.83 -16.60 -13.67
N ARG A 259 9.75 -17.50 -13.37
CA ARG A 259 10.96 -17.74 -14.19
C ARG A 259 10.61 -18.13 -15.62
N GLN A 260 9.69 -19.07 -15.79
CA GLN A 260 9.24 -19.52 -17.12
C GLN A 260 8.55 -18.41 -17.89
N TYR A 261 7.75 -17.58 -17.21
CA TYR A 261 7.08 -16.43 -17.81
C TYR A 261 8.10 -15.40 -18.31
N LEU A 262 9.07 -15.01 -17.49
CA LEU A 262 10.10 -14.05 -17.86
C LEU A 262 11.01 -14.59 -18.99
N ALA A 263 11.34 -15.89 -18.97
CA ALA A 263 12.12 -16.51 -20.04
C ALA A 263 11.41 -16.45 -21.41
N ARG A 264 10.08 -16.55 -21.44
CA ARG A 264 9.31 -16.38 -22.68
C ARG A 264 9.34 -14.94 -23.21
N LEU A 265 9.31 -13.95 -22.33
CA LEU A 265 9.38 -12.53 -22.71
C LEU A 265 10.76 -12.15 -23.26
N HIS A 266 11.86 -12.79 -22.81
CA HIS A 266 13.21 -12.55 -23.32
C HIS A 266 13.47 -13.17 -24.70
N ASN A 267 12.62 -14.11 -25.14
CA ASN A 267 12.75 -14.79 -26.44
C ASN A 267 11.88 -14.17 -27.54
N ILE A 268 11.16 -13.08 -27.23
CA ILE A 268 10.37 -12.29 -28.17
C ILE A 268 11.12 -11.00 -28.49
#